data_ed15a1ffd614961d3caae5ff1ae601ee
#
_entry.id   ed15a1ffd614961d3caae5ff1ae601ee
#
_cell.length_a   1.000
_cell.length_b   1.000
_cell.length_c   1.000
_cell.angle_alpha   90.00
_cell.angle_beta   90.00
_cell.angle_gamma   90.00
#
_symmetry.space_group_name_H-M   'P 1'
#
loop_
_entity.id
_entity.type
_entity.pdbx_description
1 polymer ?
#
loop_
_entity_poly.entity_id
_entity_poly.type
_entity_poly.pdbx_seq_one_letter_code
_entity_poly.pdbx_strand_id
1 'polypeptide(L)'
;SDVWHTAEAVAPKAGVLQAKVHLSGKAKHVVCLTTAGAKKSLHILPAGKQVKDAIYTLVWNEKEAVNYVNDVEVARSKNPLAGEALHLLLRSYLPENVKGTGKMEIDWIRIYTNA
;
A
#
# COMPACT_ATOMS: atom_id res chain seq x y z
N SER A 1 11.67 -13.44 -2.38
CA SER A 1 10.73 -12.43 -1.90
C SER A 1 9.33 -13.04 -1.76
N ASP A 2 8.60 -12.60 -0.76
CA ASP A 2 7.23 -13.06 -0.52
C ASP A 2 6.27 -12.07 -1.19
N VAL A 3 5.34 -12.62 -1.96
CA VAL A 3 4.30 -11.83 -2.65
C VAL A 3 2.95 -12.48 -2.41
N TRP A 4 1.97 -11.65 -2.05
CA TRP A 4 0.58 -12.05 -1.94
C TRP A 4 -0.30 -11.01 -2.62
N HIS A 5 -1.30 -11.45 -3.36
CA HIS A 5 -2.27 -10.55 -3.97
C HIS A 5 -3.65 -11.19 -4.04
N THR A 6 -4.68 -10.35 -4.15
CA THR A 6 -6.03 -10.84 -4.35
C THR A 6 -6.21 -11.34 -5.79
N ALA A 7 -6.94 -12.45 -5.96
CA ALA A 7 -7.24 -12.99 -7.28
C ALA A 7 -8.21 -12.12 -8.07
N GLU A 8 -9.13 -11.45 -7.35
CA GLU A 8 -10.12 -10.56 -7.94
C GLU A 8 -9.89 -9.12 -7.50
N ALA A 9 -10.43 -8.17 -8.26
CA ALA A 9 -10.40 -6.77 -7.88
C ALA A 9 -11.21 -6.55 -6.60
N VAL A 10 -10.64 -5.80 -5.65
CA VAL A 10 -11.26 -5.59 -4.33
C VAL A 10 -11.50 -4.11 -4.02
N ALA A 11 -10.98 -3.21 -4.84
CA ALA A 11 -11.03 -1.79 -4.54
C ALA A 11 -11.90 -1.02 -5.54
N PRO A 12 -12.70 -0.07 -5.05
CA PRO A 12 -13.51 0.80 -5.90
C PRO A 12 -12.68 1.91 -6.54
N LYS A 13 -13.32 2.71 -7.40
CA LYS A 13 -12.69 3.88 -8.04
C LYS A 13 -12.31 4.98 -7.06
N ALA A 14 -13.00 5.05 -5.93
CA ALA A 14 -12.71 6.00 -4.85
C ALA A 14 -12.92 5.31 -3.52
N GLY A 15 -12.09 5.59 -2.54
CA GLY A 15 -12.20 4.97 -1.24
C GLY A 15 -11.07 5.30 -0.31
N VAL A 16 -11.00 4.50 0.76
CA VAL A 16 -9.98 4.57 1.79
C VAL A 16 -9.47 3.17 2.06
N LEU A 17 -8.16 3.02 2.03
CA LEU A 17 -7.46 1.80 2.45
C LEU A 17 -6.66 2.14 3.70
N GLN A 18 -6.88 1.40 4.77
CA GLN A 18 -6.20 1.61 6.05
C GLN A 18 -5.60 0.30 6.54
N ALA A 19 -4.39 0.36 7.07
CA ALA A 19 -3.75 -0.81 7.64
C ALA A 19 -2.90 -0.43 8.85
N LYS A 20 -2.96 -1.26 9.90
CA LYS A 20 -2.04 -1.17 11.02
C LYS A 20 -0.89 -2.13 10.77
N VAL A 21 0.33 -1.59 10.64
CA VAL A 21 1.48 -2.31 10.11
C VAL A 21 2.68 -2.15 11.04
N HIS A 22 3.37 -3.27 11.29
CA HIS A 22 4.64 -3.32 12.01
C HIS A 22 5.72 -3.78 11.04
N LEU A 23 6.76 -2.99 10.90
CA LEU A 23 7.88 -3.26 10.00
C LEU A 23 9.15 -3.49 10.80
N SER A 24 9.94 -4.47 10.40
CA SER A 24 11.24 -4.74 11.03
C SER A 24 12.26 -5.24 10.02
N GLY A 25 13.55 -5.12 10.39
CA GLY A 25 14.65 -5.64 9.61
C GLY A 25 15.01 -4.81 8.40
N LYS A 26 15.71 -5.44 7.46
CA LYS A 26 16.30 -4.78 6.29
C LYS A 26 15.50 -4.97 5.00
N ALA A 27 14.45 -5.75 5.03
CA ALA A 27 13.61 -5.97 3.87
C ALA A 27 12.84 -4.70 3.47
N LYS A 28 12.59 -4.56 2.20
CA LYS A 28 11.63 -3.58 1.68
C LYS A 28 10.23 -4.18 1.70
N HIS A 29 9.26 -3.36 2.07
CA HIS A 29 7.88 -3.78 2.20
C HIS A 29 6.98 -2.94 1.32
N VAL A 30 6.05 -3.59 0.64
CA VAL A 30 5.09 -2.94 -0.25
C VAL A 30 3.69 -3.39 0.14
N VAL A 31 2.80 -2.43 0.34
CA VAL A 31 1.37 -2.64 0.41
C VAL A 31 0.76 -1.65 -0.57
N CYS A 32 0.07 -2.15 -1.59
CA CYS A 32 -0.47 -1.28 -2.62
C CYS A 32 -1.76 -1.81 -3.24
N LEU A 33 -2.47 -0.89 -3.87
CA LEU A 33 -3.53 -1.22 -4.81
C LEU A 33 -2.92 -1.18 -6.20
N THR A 34 -3.16 -2.20 -7.00
CA THR A 34 -2.51 -2.35 -8.30
C THR A 34 -3.46 -2.88 -9.36
N THR A 35 -3.16 -2.56 -10.62
CA THR A 35 -3.86 -3.13 -11.77
C THR A 35 -3.42 -4.58 -11.99
N ALA A 36 -4.18 -5.32 -12.78
CA ALA A 36 -3.80 -6.68 -13.18
C ALA A 36 -2.40 -6.65 -13.82
N GLY A 37 -1.53 -7.58 -13.38
CA GLY A 37 -0.14 -7.60 -13.83
C GLY A 37 0.77 -6.57 -13.15
N ALA A 38 0.25 -5.85 -12.16
CA ALA A 38 1.01 -4.89 -11.35
C ALA A 38 1.74 -3.80 -12.17
N LYS A 39 1.14 -3.36 -13.26
CA LYS A 39 1.74 -2.34 -14.14
C LYS A 39 1.72 -0.94 -13.54
N LYS A 40 0.68 -0.64 -12.76
CA LYS A 40 0.50 0.65 -12.08
C LYS A 40 0.03 0.38 -10.67
N SER A 41 0.46 1.20 -9.72
CA SER A 41 0.17 0.98 -8.30
C SER A 41 -0.08 2.28 -7.54
N LEU A 42 -0.91 2.19 -6.51
CA LEU A 42 -1.06 3.20 -5.46
C LEU A 42 -0.55 2.58 -4.16
N HIS A 43 0.53 3.12 -3.61
CA HIS A 43 1.17 2.59 -2.40
C HIS A 43 0.52 3.13 -1.14
N ILE A 44 0.20 2.23 -0.19
CA ILE A 44 -0.22 2.64 1.15
C ILE A 44 0.99 2.92 2.04
N LEU A 45 2.12 2.23 1.79
CA LEU A 45 3.38 2.51 2.46
C LEU A 45 4.16 3.50 1.60
N PRO A 46 4.15 4.81 1.94
CA PRO A 46 4.79 5.81 1.09
C PRO A 46 6.31 5.70 1.17
N ALA A 47 6.98 5.88 0.02
CA ALA A 47 8.42 5.82 -0.06
C ALA A 47 9.07 6.90 0.83
N GLY A 48 10.05 6.50 1.64
CA GLY A 48 10.80 7.43 2.49
C GLY A 48 10.02 7.99 3.69
N LYS A 49 8.77 7.57 3.88
CA LYS A 49 7.92 8.05 4.97
C LYS A 49 7.42 6.92 5.85
N GLN A 50 8.08 5.77 5.80
CA GLN A 50 7.69 4.61 6.58
C GLN A 50 8.25 4.69 7.99
N VAL A 51 7.42 4.32 8.98
CA VAL A 51 7.83 4.15 10.37
C VAL A 51 7.55 2.72 10.80
N LYS A 52 8.24 2.26 11.85
CA LYS A 52 8.19 0.84 12.25
C LYS A 52 6.80 0.37 12.65
N ASP A 53 6.07 1.21 13.38
CA ASP A 53 4.73 0.89 13.87
C ASP A 53 3.82 2.06 13.57
N ALA A 54 2.83 1.85 12.73
CA ALA A 54 1.93 2.92 12.35
C ALA A 54 0.62 2.41 11.76
N ILE A 55 -0.37 3.28 11.77
CA ILE A 55 -1.56 3.15 10.94
C ILE A 55 -1.32 3.96 9.68
N TYR A 56 -1.28 3.26 8.55
CA TYR A 56 -1.14 3.86 7.23
C TYR A 56 -2.50 3.98 6.57
N THR A 57 -2.74 5.12 5.94
CA THR A 57 -4.01 5.38 5.26
C THR A 57 -3.73 5.91 3.86
N LEU A 58 -4.43 5.37 2.87
CA LEU A 58 -4.47 5.86 1.51
C LEU A 58 -5.90 6.27 1.20
N VAL A 59 -6.10 7.53 0.84
CA VAL A 59 -7.40 8.06 0.40
C VAL A 59 -7.28 8.38 -1.08
N TRP A 60 -8.15 7.81 -1.92
CA TRP A 60 -8.08 8.06 -3.36
C TRP A 60 -9.45 8.35 -3.95
N ASN A 61 -9.42 9.11 -5.02
CA ASN A 61 -10.53 9.28 -5.94
C ASN A 61 -9.99 9.22 -7.37
N GLU A 62 -10.81 9.51 -8.36
CA GLU A 62 -10.39 9.42 -9.77
C GLU A 62 -9.27 10.41 -10.12
N LYS A 63 -9.08 11.48 -9.33
CA LYS A 63 -8.10 12.53 -9.63
C LYS A 63 -6.82 12.40 -8.85
N GLU A 64 -6.88 12.04 -7.56
CA GLU A 64 -5.72 12.09 -6.68
C GLU A 64 -5.70 10.96 -5.67
N ALA A 65 -4.53 10.77 -5.08
CA ALA A 65 -4.30 9.86 -3.97
C ALA A 65 -3.49 10.59 -2.90
N VAL A 66 -3.89 10.40 -1.63
CA VAL A 66 -3.27 11.04 -0.48
C VAL A 66 -2.86 9.98 0.53
N ASN A 67 -1.62 10.04 0.98
CA ASN A 67 -1.08 9.14 1.99
C ASN A 67 -1.02 9.83 3.35
N TYR A 68 -1.44 9.09 4.38
CA TYR A 68 -1.35 9.49 5.77
C TYR A 68 -0.57 8.44 6.57
N VAL A 69 0.24 8.91 7.51
CA VAL A 69 0.87 8.05 8.53
C VAL A 69 0.40 8.58 9.88
N ASN A 70 -0.28 7.73 10.65
CA ASN A 70 -0.90 8.11 11.93
C ASN A 70 -1.72 9.41 11.80
N ASP A 71 -2.58 9.47 10.78
CA ASP A 71 -3.47 10.59 10.48
C ASP A 71 -2.79 11.90 10.04
N VAL A 72 -1.49 11.88 9.77
CA VAL A 72 -0.75 13.03 9.24
C VAL A 72 -0.49 12.83 7.75
N GLU A 73 -0.92 13.78 6.92
CA GLU A 73 -0.65 13.73 5.48
C GLU A 73 0.86 13.79 5.22
N VAL A 74 1.38 12.83 4.46
CA VAL A 74 2.81 12.75 4.14
C VAL A 74 3.10 12.78 2.65
N ALA A 75 2.12 12.50 1.81
CA ALA A 75 2.27 12.54 0.36
C ALA A 75 0.92 12.77 -0.33
N ARG A 76 0.97 13.40 -1.48
CA ARG A 76 -0.20 13.64 -2.32
C ARG A 76 0.24 13.59 -3.78
N SER A 77 -0.50 12.85 -4.60
CA SER A 77 -0.15 12.68 -6.01
C SER A 77 -1.42 12.51 -6.86
N LYS A 78 -1.24 12.62 -8.17
CA LYS A 78 -2.31 12.26 -9.11
C LYS A 78 -2.54 10.76 -9.06
N ASN A 79 -3.78 10.33 -9.25
CA ASN A 79 -4.10 8.91 -9.32
C ASN A 79 -3.88 8.39 -10.74
N PRO A 80 -2.87 7.52 -10.98
CA PRO A 80 -2.63 6.95 -12.30
C PRO A 80 -3.58 5.80 -12.64
N LEU A 81 -4.44 5.38 -11.71
CA LEU A 81 -5.27 4.17 -11.80
C LEU A 81 -6.75 4.47 -12.05
N ALA A 82 -7.08 5.72 -12.39
CA ALA A 82 -8.47 6.13 -12.56
C ALA A 82 -9.23 5.20 -13.51
N GLY A 83 -10.39 4.71 -13.05
CA GLY A 83 -11.26 3.85 -13.86
C GLY A 83 -10.83 2.38 -13.96
N GLU A 84 -9.74 1.98 -13.34
CA GLU A 84 -9.25 0.61 -13.42
C GLU A 84 -9.70 -0.25 -12.24
N ALA A 85 -9.81 -1.56 -12.48
CA ALA A 85 -10.06 -2.54 -11.43
C ALA A 85 -8.77 -2.77 -10.64
N LEU A 86 -8.86 -2.72 -9.31
CA LEU A 86 -7.69 -2.74 -8.45
C LEU A 86 -7.64 -3.97 -7.55
N HIS A 87 -6.47 -4.57 -7.48
CA HIS A 87 -6.13 -5.68 -6.60
C HIS A 87 -5.27 -5.18 -5.45
N LEU A 88 -5.41 -5.81 -4.30
CA LEU A 88 -4.50 -5.57 -3.17
C LEU A 88 -3.27 -6.46 -3.35
N LEU A 89 -2.09 -5.88 -3.20
CA LEU A 89 -0.81 -6.59 -3.29
C LEU A 89 0.05 -6.27 -2.07
N LEU A 90 0.57 -7.34 -1.47
CA LEU A 90 1.53 -7.29 -0.36
C LEU A 90 2.83 -7.93 -0.82
N ARG A 91 3.95 -7.29 -0.56
CA ARG A 91 5.25 -7.81 -0.95
C ARG A 91 6.33 -7.43 0.06
N SER A 92 7.24 -8.37 0.32
CA SER A 92 8.46 -8.11 1.09
C SER A 92 9.64 -8.71 0.34
N TYR A 93 10.73 -7.96 0.22
CA TYR A 93 11.92 -8.42 -0.46
C TYR A 93 13.18 -7.75 0.11
N LEU A 94 14.32 -8.44 -0.02
CA LEU A 94 15.62 -7.85 0.29
C LEU A 94 16.17 -7.17 -0.98
N PRO A 95 16.59 -5.91 -0.88
CA PRO A 95 17.26 -5.26 -2.00
C PRO A 95 18.53 -6.01 -2.41
N GLU A 96 18.95 -5.83 -3.66
CA GLU A 96 20.19 -6.39 -4.15
C GLU A 96 21.38 -5.95 -3.26
N ASN A 97 22.26 -6.89 -2.94
CA ASN A 97 23.43 -6.68 -2.08
C ASN A 97 23.12 -6.35 -0.61
N VAL A 98 21.87 -6.46 -0.17
CA VAL A 98 21.49 -6.33 1.24
C VAL A 98 21.31 -7.73 1.83
N LYS A 99 22.08 -8.04 2.87
CA LYS A 99 21.95 -9.29 3.61
C LYS A 99 21.15 -9.04 4.89
N GLY A 100 20.37 -10.02 5.29
CA GLY A 100 19.59 -9.97 6.52
C GLY A 100 18.17 -10.49 6.33
N THR A 101 17.34 -10.14 7.27
CA THR A 101 15.92 -10.50 7.26
C THR A 101 15.07 -9.24 7.44
N GLY A 102 13.79 -9.39 7.21
CA GLY A 102 12.84 -8.36 7.51
C GLY A 102 11.45 -8.96 7.59
N LYS A 103 10.57 -8.28 8.30
CA LYS A 103 9.24 -8.76 8.55
C LYS A 103 8.24 -7.62 8.47
N MET A 104 7.11 -7.90 7.84
CA MET A 104 5.95 -7.04 7.84
C MET A 104 4.81 -7.80 8.51
N GLU A 105 4.33 -7.27 9.63
CA GLU A 105 3.14 -7.78 10.31
C GLU A 105 2.00 -6.81 10.11
N ILE A 106 0.87 -7.32 9.65
CA ILE A 106 -0.33 -6.53 9.46
C ILE A 106 -1.36 -7.00 10.48
N ASP A 107 -1.66 -6.13 11.47
CA ASP A 107 -2.67 -6.44 12.49
C ASP A 107 -4.07 -6.46 11.88
N TRP A 108 -4.34 -5.50 11.02
CA TRP A 108 -5.59 -5.44 10.27
C TRP A 108 -5.42 -4.57 9.03
N ILE A 109 -6.27 -4.82 8.06
CA ILE A 109 -6.38 -4.02 6.84
C ILE A 109 -7.87 -3.84 6.53
N ARG A 110 -8.27 -2.63 6.16
CA ARG A 110 -9.65 -2.26 5.89
C ARG A 110 -9.75 -1.45 4.62
N ILE A 111 -10.76 -1.74 3.83
CA ILE A 111 -11.08 -0.97 2.63
C ILE A 111 -12.49 -0.41 2.81
N TYR A 112 -12.60 0.91 2.71
CA TYR A 112 -13.86 1.60 2.79
C TYR A 112 -14.22 2.15 1.43
N THR A 113 -15.48 2.06 1.07
CA THR A 113 -15.99 2.63 -0.17
C THR A 113 -16.74 3.92 0.13
N ASN A 114 -16.63 4.88 -0.78
CA ASN A 114 -17.49 6.05 -0.74
C ASN A 114 -18.77 5.70 -1.50
N ALA A 115 -19.81 5.51 -0.75
CA ALA A 115 -21.12 5.23 -1.32
C ALA A 115 -21.72 6.48 -1.98
#